data_aa5651c518d62da0ef941e992788a62a
#
_entry.id   aa5651c518d62da0ef941e992788a62a
#
_cell.length_a   1.000
_cell.length_b   1.000
_cell.length_c   1.000
_cell.angle_alpha   90.00
_cell.angle_beta   90.00
_cell.angle_gamma   90.00
#
_symmetry.space_group_name_H-M   'P 1'
#
loop_
_entity.id
_entity.type
_entity.pdbx_description
1 polymer ?
#
loop_
_entity_poly.entity_id
_entity_poly.type
_entity_poly.pdbx_seq_one_letter_code
_entity_poly.pdbx_strand_id
1 'polypeptide(L)'
;LLSVRDNPLLRYDTMRKKYLVVIYGKSQIGKSTLILNMIGIRDKCFPLVYKTLRAKVPKGNSSTSTAIIYSKSDTEDYGLAVAPLNGQIPEKQSYTADELSQKLEEMRSRVEQNKEADDLILFIDIPRSFFVEDPTAEDIMVMDMPGVESRNQKEKNHVEALMRRYIPIAQVCIIACSANKIQSLEDTELPGELRWREMPEQYVVVTTSSYSQGTIKDYFRKPATARDKSFYQFVKGTYNHEVRGYLGEGSRMEIFPVDLGC
;
A
#
# COMPACT_ATOMS: atom_id res chain seq x y z
N LEU A 1 -10.56 22.13 3.72
CA LEU A 1 -9.94 22.86 2.57
C LEU A 1 -8.57 23.45 2.91
N LEU A 2 -8.33 23.92 4.15
CA LEU A 2 -7.01 24.45 4.57
C LEU A 2 -5.92 23.35 4.64
N SER A 3 -6.29 22.12 5.01
CA SER A 3 -5.33 20.99 5.15
C SER A 3 -4.68 20.56 3.83
N VAL A 4 -5.36 20.73 2.70
CA VAL A 4 -4.84 20.35 1.38
C VAL A 4 -3.74 21.31 0.92
N ARG A 5 -3.90 22.62 1.14
CA ARG A 5 -2.93 23.63 0.73
C ARG A 5 -1.57 23.53 1.43
N ASP A 6 -1.58 23.02 2.67
CA ASP A 6 -0.38 22.90 3.50
C ASP A 6 0.28 21.52 3.43
N ASN A 7 -0.20 20.64 2.54
CA ASN A 7 0.38 19.32 2.39
C ASN A 7 1.79 19.42 1.76
N PRO A 8 2.84 18.89 2.42
CA PRO A 8 4.22 18.97 1.93
C PRO A 8 4.39 18.36 0.55
N LEU A 9 3.64 17.30 0.20
CA LEU A 9 3.72 16.66 -1.11
C LEU A 9 3.30 17.60 -2.24
N LEU A 10 2.30 18.47 -2.00
CA LEU A 10 1.88 19.45 -3.01
C LEU A 10 2.91 20.55 -3.23
N ARG A 11 3.76 20.83 -2.24
CA ARG A 11 4.85 21.81 -2.36
C ARG A 11 6.12 21.20 -2.96
N TYR A 12 6.38 19.92 -2.65
CA TYR A 12 7.59 19.22 -3.11
C TYR A 12 7.57 18.91 -4.60
N ASP A 13 6.40 18.80 -5.20
CA ASP A 13 6.24 18.25 -6.56
C ASP A 13 5.66 19.21 -7.60
N THR A 14 5.88 20.51 -7.44
CA THR A 14 5.46 21.48 -8.48
C THR A 14 6.19 21.30 -9.81
N MET A 15 7.26 20.50 -9.88
CA MET A 15 8.05 20.28 -11.09
C MET A 15 7.96 18.87 -11.69
N ARG A 16 7.42 17.88 -10.97
CA ARG A 16 7.22 16.50 -11.46
C ARG A 16 5.82 16.05 -11.16
N LYS A 17 5.02 15.80 -12.18
CA LYS A 17 3.68 15.20 -12.04
C LYS A 17 3.81 13.73 -11.59
N LYS A 18 3.96 13.52 -10.29
CA LYS A 18 3.89 12.19 -9.69
C LYS A 18 2.49 11.95 -9.15
N TYR A 19 1.89 10.82 -9.49
CA TYR A 19 0.60 10.43 -8.98
C TYR A 19 0.76 9.75 -7.61
N LEU A 20 -0.03 10.15 -6.63
CA LEU A 20 -0.06 9.51 -5.31
C LEU A 20 -1.12 8.42 -5.29
N VAL A 21 -0.72 7.20 -5.00
CA VAL A 21 -1.59 6.08 -4.67
C VAL A 21 -1.45 5.78 -3.19
N VAL A 22 -2.57 5.71 -2.48
CA VAL A 22 -2.60 5.35 -1.07
C VAL A 22 -3.08 3.92 -0.93
N ILE A 23 -2.38 3.09 -0.15
CA ILE A 23 -2.80 1.72 0.16
C ILE A 23 -3.09 1.61 1.64
N TYR A 24 -4.32 1.23 1.95
CA TYR A 24 -4.81 1.00 3.30
C TYR A 24 -5.37 -0.42 3.46
N GLY A 25 -5.20 -1.00 4.61
CA GLY A 25 -5.72 -2.32 4.95
C GLY A 25 -5.00 -2.90 6.16
N LYS A 26 -5.55 -3.97 6.74
CA LYS A 26 -5.01 -4.64 7.93
C LYS A 26 -3.55 -5.08 7.71
N SER A 27 -2.84 -5.33 8.80
CA SER A 27 -1.49 -5.89 8.73
C SER A 27 -1.50 -7.30 8.14
N GLN A 28 -0.36 -7.73 7.59
CA GLN A 28 -0.12 -9.09 7.09
C GLN A 28 -1.01 -9.57 5.93
N ILE A 29 -1.66 -8.66 5.23
CA ILE A 29 -2.45 -9.01 4.03
C ILE A 29 -1.66 -8.94 2.72
N GLY A 30 -0.35 -8.73 2.78
CA GLY A 30 0.50 -8.66 1.58
C GLY A 30 0.65 -7.26 0.98
N LYS A 31 0.32 -6.17 1.72
CA LYS A 31 0.45 -4.78 1.22
C LYS A 31 1.82 -4.48 0.62
N SER A 32 2.91 -4.76 1.35
CA SER A 32 4.25 -4.44 0.88
C SER A 32 4.61 -5.18 -0.43
N THR A 33 4.16 -6.43 -0.59
CA THR A 33 4.32 -7.18 -1.83
C THR A 33 3.51 -6.55 -2.96
N LEU A 34 2.26 -6.16 -2.68
CA LEU A 34 1.40 -5.45 -3.63
C LEU A 34 2.06 -4.15 -4.10
N ILE A 35 2.57 -3.34 -3.17
CA ILE A 35 3.23 -2.07 -3.45
C ILE A 35 4.41 -2.26 -4.40
N LEU A 36 5.33 -3.17 -4.09
CA LEU A 36 6.52 -3.38 -4.91
C LEU A 36 6.21 -3.88 -6.32
N ASN A 37 5.16 -4.69 -6.47
CA ASN A 37 4.69 -5.09 -7.80
C ASN A 37 4.04 -3.90 -8.54
N MET A 38 3.23 -3.11 -7.87
CA MET A 38 2.54 -1.96 -8.49
C MET A 38 3.50 -0.87 -8.97
N ILE A 39 4.56 -0.59 -8.22
CA ILE A 39 5.54 0.42 -8.63
C ILE A 39 6.48 -0.07 -9.74
N GLY A 40 6.35 -1.33 -10.16
CA GLY A 40 7.08 -1.89 -11.30
C GLY A 40 8.50 -2.34 -10.99
N ILE A 41 8.75 -2.89 -9.81
CA ILE A 41 10.04 -3.52 -9.50
C ILE A 41 10.19 -4.80 -10.34
N ARG A 42 11.35 -4.94 -11.00
CA ARG A 42 11.68 -6.14 -11.79
C ARG A 42 11.71 -7.38 -10.91
N ASP A 43 11.14 -8.50 -11.38
CA ASP A 43 11.06 -9.77 -10.64
C ASP A 43 12.41 -10.21 -10.05
N LYS A 44 13.48 -10.11 -10.84
CA LYS A 44 14.85 -10.45 -10.39
C LYS A 44 15.39 -9.58 -9.26
N CYS A 45 14.89 -8.34 -9.13
CA CYS A 45 15.30 -7.37 -8.11
C CYS A 45 14.40 -7.43 -6.88
N PHE A 46 13.20 -8.00 -7.03
CA PHE A 46 12.19 -8.04 -5.99
C PHE A 46 12.69 -8.61 -4.64
N PRO A 47 13.39 -9.77 -4.60
CA PRO A 47 13.88 -10.34 -3.33
C PRO A 47 14.84 -9.41 -2.60
N LEU A 48 15.72 -8.72 -3.34
CA LEU A 48 16.66 -7.76 -2.77
C LEU A 48 15.94 -6.54 -2.19
N VAL A 49 15.09 -5.90 -2.99
CA VAL A 49 14.34 -4.71 -2.56
C VAL A 49 13.46 -5.04 -1.36
N TYR A 50 12.73 -6.15 -1.43
CA TYR A 50 11.87 -6.60 -0.35
C TYR A 50 12.65 -6.84 0.96
N LYS A 51 13.82 -7.50 0.87
CA LYS A 51 14.70 -7.74 2.01
C LYS A 51 15.21 -6.43 2.62
N THR A 52 15.68 -5.50 1.77
CA THR A 52 16.19 -4.19 2.20
C THR A 52 15.12 -3.40 2.96
N LEU A 53 13.92 -3.29 2.39
CA LEU A 53 12.84 -2.48 2.98
C LEU A 53 12.21 -3.11 4.23
N ARG A 54 12.19 -4.43 4.33
CA ARG A 54 11.76 -5.11 5.55
C ARG A 54 12.77 -5.05 6.67
N ALA A 55 14.03 -4.78 6.35
CA ALA A 55 15.13 -4.95 7.28
C ALA A 55 15.05 -6.34 7.95
N LYS A 56 15.47 -6.53 9.17
CA LYS A 56 15.44 -7.85 9.84
C LYS A 56 14.11 -8.18 10.55
N VAL A 57 12.99 -7.61 10.11
CA VAL A 57 11.69 -7.92 10.74
C VAL A 57 11.32 -9.39 10.53
N PRO A 58 11.06 -10.16 11.58
CA PRO A 58 10.61 -11.54 11.47
C PRO A 58 9.32 -11.65 10.64
N LYS A 59 9.19 -12.75 9.88
CA LYS A 59 7.94 -13.04 9.17
C LYS A 59 6.80 -13.12 10.18
N GLY A 60 5.72 -12.39 9.91
CA GLY A 60 4.52 -12.38 10.77
C GLY A 60 4.40 -11.18 11.70
N ASN A 61 5.43 -10.38 11.89
CA ASN A 61 5.30 -9.12 12.62
C ASN A 61 4.90 -7.98 11.69
N SER A 62 4.10 -7.04 12.19
CA SER A 62 3.79 -5.81 11.47
C SER A 62 5.08 -5.05 11.22
N SER A 63 5.36 -4.74 9.96
CA SER A 63 6.56 -3.97 9.60
C SER A 63 6.34 -2.46 9.69
N THR A 64 5.10 -2.01 9.84
CA THR A 64 4.76 -0.60 9.65
C THR A 64 3.82 -0.10 10.75
N SER A 65 4.41 0.46 11.80
CA SER A 65 3.74 1.42 12.68
C SER A 65 3.79 2.84 12.10
N THR A 66 4.62 3.07 11.09
CA THR A 66 4.93 4.36 10.47
C THR A 66 4.51 4.33 9.01
N ALA A 67 3.89 5.39 8.51
CA ALA A 67 3.57 5.53 7.09
C ALA A 67 4.84 5.64 6.25
N ILE A 68 4.87 4.96 5.10
CA ILE A 68 6.01 5.00 4.18
C ILE A 68 5.52 5.39 2.79
N ILE A 69 6.18 6.36 2.17
CA ILE A 69 5.95 6.73 0.77
C ILE A 69 7.12 6.24 -0.06
N TYR A 70 6.83 5.35 -1.00
CA TYR A 70 7.80 4.80 -1.94
C TYR A 70 7.73 5.53 -3.26
N SER A 71 8.90 5.83 -3.85
CA SER A 71 9.03 6.38 -5.20
C SER A 71 10.28 5.85 -5.90
N LYS A 72 10.35 6.07 -7.21
CA LYS A 72 11.53 5.77 -8.01
C LYS A 72 12.58 6.85 -7.81
N SER A 73 13.83 6.46 -7.57
CA SER A 73 14.99 7.34 -7.50
C SER A 73 15.40 7.80 -8.91
N ASP A 74 16.00 8.99 -8.98
CA ASP A 74 16.72 9.44 -10.18
C ASP A 74 18.14 8.86 -10.25
N THR A 75 18.60 8.24 -9.15
CA THR A 75 19.96 7.70 -8.98
C THR A 75 19.95 6.19 -8.80
N GLU A 76 21.14 5.62 -8.68
CA GLU A 76 21.34 4.18 -8.42
C GLU A 76 21.42 3.86 -6.91
N ASP A 77 21.24 4.87 -6.06
CA ASP A 77 21.19 4.73 -4.61
C ASP A 77 19.76 4.81 -4.08
N TYR A 78 19.52 4.22 -2.92
CA TYR A 78 18.31 4.47 -2.15
C TYR A 78 18.33 5.88 -1.57
N GLY A 79 17.21 6.59 -1.64
CA GLY A 79 17.00 7.85 -0.94
C GLY A 79 16.15 7.64 0.31
N LEU A 80 16.48 8.29 1.41
CA LEU A 80 15.66 8.33 2.62
C LEU A 80 15.53 9.76 3.15
N ALA A 81 14.30 10.19 3.35
CA ALA A 81 13.97 11.34 4.18
C ALA A 81 12.96 10.95 5.26
N VAL A 82 13.04 11.58 6.40
CA VAL A 82 12.12 11.39 7.53
C VAL A 82 11.54 12.74 7.88
N ALA A 83 10.23 12.85 7.87
CA ALA A 83 9.54 14.09 8.19
C ALA A 83 8.43 13.85 9.21
N PRO A 84 8.17 14.79 10.12
CA PRO A 84 6.97 14.76 10.93
C PRO A 84 5.74 14.99 10.06
N LEU A 85 4.60 14.45 10.47
CA LEU A 85 3.33 14.54 9.72
C LEU A 85 3.02 15.97 9.25
N ASN A 86 3.29 16.96 10.09
CA ASN A 86 3.03 18.37 9.81
C ASN A 86 4.28 19.18 9.44
N GLY A 87 5.43 18.50 9.25
CA GLY A 87 6.71 19.14 8.94
C GLY A 87 6.99 19.28 7.45
N GLN A 88 8.09 19.95 7.16
CA GLN A 88 8.67 19.97 5.81
C GLN A 88 9.43 18.65 5.58
N ILE A 89 9.44 18.18 4.33
CA ILE A 89 10.24 17.03 3.92
C ILE A 89 11.68 17.53 3.76
N PRO A 90 12.64 17.01 4.55
CA PRO A 90 14.05 17.39 4.37
C PRO A 90 14.62 16.80 3.07
N GLU A 91 15.81 17.25 2.70
CA GLU A 91 16.55 16.64 1.60
C GLU A 91 16.81 15.16 1.89
N LYS A 92 16.61 14.31 0.88
CA LYS A 92 16.84 12.88 1.00
C LYS A 92 18.34 12.60 1.07
N GLN A 93 18.72 11.74 2.02
CA GLN A 93 20.09 11.22 2.11
C GLN A 93 20.19 9.92 1.31
N SER A 94 21.33 9.73 0.64
CA SER A 94 21.62 8.53 -0.15
C SER A 94 22.18 7.40 0.72
N TYR A 95 21.75 6.17 0.43
CA TYR A 95 22.13 4.97 1.15
C TYR A 95 22.33 3.79 0.20
N THR A 96 23.26 2.92 0.50
CA THR A 96 23.31 1.56 -0.02
C THR A 96 22.17 0.70 0.55
N ALA A 97 21.93 -0.47 -0.01
CA ALA A 97 20.89 -1.38 0.47
C ALA A 97 21.10 -1.80 1.94
N ASP A 98 22.34 -2.08 2.32
CA ASP A 98 22.67 -2.53 3.68
C ASP A 98 22.56 -1.38 4.69
N GLU A 99 23.04 -0.19 4.34
CA GLU A 99 22.92 1.01 5.18
C GLU A 99 21.45 1.40 5.38
N LEU A 100 20.63 1.39 4.32
CA LEU A 100 19.20 1.65 4.46
C LEU A 100 18.53 0.62 5.35
N SER A 101 18.82 -0.67 5.16
CA SER A 101 18.26 -1.74 5.98
C SER A 101 18.60 -1.55 7.47
N GLN A 102 19.85 -1.22 7.77
CA GLN A 102 20.28 -0.93 9.14
C GLN A 102 19.56 0.31 9.71
N LYS A 103 19.46 1.37 8.90
CA LYS A 103 18.78 2.61 9.33
C LYS A 103 17.30 2.38 9.65
N LEU A 104 16.60 1.61 8.82
CA LEU A 104 15.21 1.25 9.05
C LEU A 104 15.03 0.37 10.29
N GLU A 105 16.00 -0.52 10.59
CA GLU A 105 16.00 -1.34 11.80
C GLU A 105 16.18 -0.47 13.05
N GLU A 106 17.14 0.47 13.03
CA GLU A 106 17.36 1.44 14.11
C GLU A 106 16.12 2.27 14.40
N MET A 107 15.46 2.80 13.35
CA MET A 107 14.25 3.62 13.49
C MET A 107 13.10 2.82 14.12
N ARG A 108 12.87 1.60 13.67
CA ARG A 108 11.84 0.73 14.26
C ARG A 108 12.11 0.46 15.74
N SER A 109 13.35 0.13 16.09
CA SER A 109 13.73 -0.13 17.47
C SER A 109 13.48 1.09 18.37
N ARG A 110 13.65 2.31 17.86
CA ARG A 110 13.36 3.55 18.59
C ARG A 110 11.86 3.76 18.79
N VAL A 111 11.05 3.50 17.76
CA VAL A 111 9.58 3.57 17.86
C VAL A 111 9.05 2.54 18.86
N GLU A 112 9.50 1.28 18.77
CA GLU A 112 9.11 0.21 19.71
C GLU A 112 9.47 0.52 21.16
N GLN A 113 10.58 1.23 21.40
CA GLN A 113 11.00 1.66 22.73
C GLN A 113 10.30 2.94 23.21
N ASN A 114 9.30 3.44 22.51
CA ASN A 114 8.59 4.72 22.79
C ASN A 114 9.54 5.94 22.90
N LYS A 115 10.70 5.89 22.26
CA LYS A 115 11.69 6.97 22.31
C LYS A 115 11.51 8.02 21.22
N GLU A 116 10.72 7.73 20.19
CA GLU A 116 10.40 8.69 19.12
C GLU A 116 8.91 8.81 18.92
N ALA A 117 8.47 9.97 18.43
CA ALA A 117 7.05 10.26 18.20
C ALA A 117 6.50 9.40 17.05
N ASP A 118 5.31 8.87 17.24
CA ASP A 118 4.58 8.07 16.27
C ASP A 118 4.17 8.87 14.99
N ASP A 119 4.46 10.18 14.95
CA ASP A 119 4.00 11.12 13.93
C ASP A 119 4.98 11.30 12.76
N LEU A 120 5.82 10.30 12.49
CA LEU A 120 6.81 10.36 11.41
C LEU A 120 6.30 9.68 10.14
N ILE A 121 6.74 10.21 9.00
CA ILE A 121 6.54 9.63 7.68
C ILE A 121 7.91 9.41 7.05
N LEU A 122 8.11 8.24 6.48
CA LEU A 122 9.31 7.88 5.74
C LEU A 122 9.08 8.10 4.24
N PHE A 123 10.02 8.74 3.59
CA PHE A 123 10.06 8.91 2.13
C PHE A 123 11.24 8.12 1.62
N ILE A 124 10.96 7.03 0.90
CA ILE A 124 11.98 6.10 0.40
C ILE A 124 11.97 6.12 -1.13
N ASP A 125 13.10 6.53 -1.72
CA ASP A 125 13.35 6.35 -3.14
C ASP A 125 14.08 5.03 -3.37
N ILE A 126 13.60 4.25 -4.33
CA ILE A 126 14.19 2.97 -4.70
C ILE A 126 15.04 3.17 -5.97
N PRO A 127 16.26 2.63 -6.06
CA PRO A 127 17.16 2.81 -7.19
C PRO A 127 16.50 2.58 -8.55
N ARG A 128 16.78 3.47 -9.51
CA ARG A 128 16.18 3.45 -10.84
C ARG A 128 16.39 2.13 -11.56
N SER A 129 17.57 1.53 -11.43
CA SER A 129 17.91 0.28 -12.09
C SER A 129 17.08 -0.94 -11.66
N PHE A 130 16.30 -0.83 -10.61
CA PHE A 130 15.43 -1.92 -10.12
C PHE A 130 14.05 -1.94 -10.77
N PHE A 131 13.69 -0.88 -11.49
CA PHE A 131 12.38 -0.78 -12.14
C PHE A 131 12.38 -1.38 -13.55
N VAL A 132 11.23 -1.84 -13.98
CA VAL A 132 10.97 -2.17 -15.38
C VAL A 132 11.10 -0.87 -16.19
N GLU A 133 11.83 -0.92 -17.30
CA GLU A 133 11.91 0.21 -18.22
C GLU A 133 10.64 0.26 -19.07
N ASP A 134 9.77 1.17 -18.76
CA ASP A 134 8.60 1.50 -19.56
C ASP A 134 8.59 3.02 -19.78
N PRO A 135 8.89 3.48 -21.02
CA PRO A 135 8.90 4.90 -21.31
C PRO A 135 7.51 5.55 -21.25
N THR A 136 6.44 4.76 -21.22
CA THR A 136 5.05 5.23 -21.12
C THR A 136 4.55 5.23 -19.69
N ALA A 137 5.27 4.58 -18.77
CA ALA A 137 4.89 4.54 -17.36
C ALA A 137 5.11 5.91 -16.71
N GLU A 138 4.07 6.44 -16.13
CA GLU A 138 4.17 7.65 -15.32
C GLU A 138 4.77 7.33 -13.95
N ASP A 139 5.56 8.26 -13.41
CA ASP A 139 6.13 8.11 -12.08
C ASP A 139 5.02 8.18 -11.01
N ILE A 140 4.86 7.11 -10.26
CA ILE A 140 3.92 7.05 -9.15
C ILE A 140 4.66 7.09 -7.81
N MET A 141 4.00 7.67 -6.83
CA MET A 141 4.34 7.53 -5.42
C MET A 141 3.29 6.62 -4.77
N VAL A 142 3.72 5.65 -4.00
CA VAL A 142 2.81 4.75 -3.30
C VAL A 142 3.00 4.88 -1.81
N MET A 143 1.95 5.26 -1.11
CA MET A 143 1.93 5.37 0.34
C MET A 143 1.39 4.08 0.97
N ASP A 144 2.24 3.40 1.73
CA ASP A 144 1.83 2.30 2.63
C ASP A 144 1.34 2.89 3.95
N MET A 145 0.04 2.86 4.17
CA MET A 145 -0.52 3.28 5.44
C MET A 145 -0.44 2.15 6.48
N PRO A 146 -0.10 2.48 7.74
CA PRO A 146 -0.15 1.50 8.82
C PRO A 146 -1.57 0.96 8.99
N GLY A 147 -1.69 -0.35 9.21
CA GLY A 147 -2.98 -0.98 9.49
C GLY A 147 -3.43 -0.67 10.91
N VAL A 148 -4.70 -0.32 11.08
CA VAL A 148 -5.29 -0.11 12.41
C VAL A 148 -5.63 -1.48 13.01
N GLU A 149 -4.64 -2.12 13.62
CA GLU A 149 -4.87 -3.27 14.50
C GLU A 149 -4.61 -2.93 15.97
N SER A 150 -4.17 -1.69 16.20
CA SER A 150 -3.76 -1.24 17.52
C SER A 150 -4.97 -1.01 18.43
N ARG A 151 -4.87 -1.53 19.65
CA ARG A 151 -5.78 -1.20 20.75
C ARG A 151 -5.46 0.19 21.35
N ASN A 152 -4.38 0.82 20.91
CA ASN A 152 -3.90 2.10 21.41
C ASN A 152 -4.58 3.26 20.68
N GLN A 153 -5.29 4.10 21.43
CA GLN A 153 -6.02 5.26 20.88
C GLN A 153 -5.09 6.27 20.20
N LYS A 154 -3.84 6.41 20.66
CA LYS A 154 -2.86 7.32 20.07
C LYS A 154 -2.49 6.90 18.64
N GLU A 155 -2.25 5.60 18.42
CA GLU A 155 -1.97 5.08 17.09
C GLU A 155 -3.17 5.22 16.15
N LYS A 156 -4.39 4.98 16.64
CA LYS A 156 -5.62 5.22 15.86
C LYS A 156 -5.72 6.67 15.41
N ASN A 157 -5.55 7.61 16.34
CA ASN A 157 -5.60 9.05 16.03
C ASN A 157 -4.53 9.46 15.01
N HIS A 158 -3.32 8.87 15.10
CA HIS A 158 -2.25 9.11 14.12
C HIS A 158 -2.65 8.61 12.72
N VAL A 159 -3.13 7.38 12.62
CA VAL A 159 -3.57 6.81 11.32
C VAL A 159 -4.72 7.61 10.74
N GLU A 160 -5.69 8.04 11.55
CA GLU A 160 -6.76 8.91 11.08
C GLU A 160 -6.25 10.27 10.58
N ALA A 161 -5.27 10.87 11.27
CA ALA A 161 -4.64 12.12 10.81
C ALA A 161 -3.93 11.94 9.46
N LEU A 162 -3.23 10.80 9.27
CA LEU A 162 -2.64 10.42 7.97
C LEU A 162 -3.72 10.29 6.89
N MET A 163 -4.80 9.58 7.17
CA MET A 163 -5.91 9.41 6.23
C MET A 163 -6.51 10.75 5.79
N ARG A 164 -6.85 11.62 6.75
CA ARG A 164 -7.40 12.95 6.47
C ARG A 164 -6.47 13.83 5.65
N ARG A 165 -5.16 13.62 5.77
CA ARG A 165 -4.17 14.43 5.08
C ARG A 165 -3.86 13.93 3.67
N TYR A 166 -3.73 12.61 3.48
CA TYR A 166 -3.20 12.03 2.24
C TYR A 166 -4.27 11.46 1.31
N ILE A 167 -5.36 10.91 1.82
CA ILE A 167 -6.41 10.34 0.97
C ILE A 167 -7.06 11.40 0.08
N PRO A 168 -7.39 12.63 0.55
CA PRO A 168 -8.03 13.64 -0.30
C PRO A 168 -7.17 14.14 -1.47
N ILE A 169 -5.86 13.94 -1.44
CA ILE A 169 -4.94 14.33 -2.51
C ILE A 169 -4.46 13.14 -3.35
N ALA A 170 -4.80 11.93 -2.96
CA ALA A 170 -4.50 10.73 -3.72
C ALA A 170 -5.37 10.64 -4.97
N GLN A 171 -4.78 10.22 -6.09
CA GLN A 171 -5.52 9.90 -7.29
C GLN A 171 -6.33 8.61 -7.12
N VAL A 172 -5.79 7.66 -6.38
CA VAL A 172 -6.46 6.39 -6.05
C VAL A 172 -6.13 5.99 -4.61
N CYS A 173 -7.15 5.54 -3.88
CA CYS A 173 -6.99 4.87 -2.61
C CYS A 173 -7.37 3.39 -2.75
N ILE A 174 -6.42 2.52 -2.48
CA ILE A 174 -6.60 1.06 -2.52
C ILE A 174 -6.96 0.58 -1.13
N ILE A 175 -8.15 -0.01 -1.01
CA ILE A 175 -8.55 -0.75 0.18
C ILE A 175 -8.14 -2.21 -0.04
N ALA A 176 -7.06 -2.61 0.62
CA ALA A 176 -6.55 -3.97 0.49
C ALA A 176 -7.14 -4.89 1.57
N CYS A 177 -7.56 -6.09 1.17
CA CYS A 177 -7.98 -7.14 2.09
C CYS A 177 -7.45 -8.49 1.61
N SER A 178 -7.36 -9.48 2.50
CA SER A 178 -7.03 -10.85 2.10
C SER A 178 -8.30 -11.57 1.65
N ALA A 179 -8.22 -12.32 0.56
CA ALA A 179 -9.29 -13.17 0.08
C ALA A 179 -9.79 -14.20 1.12
N ASN A 180 -8.94 -14.55 2.09
CA ASN A 180 -9.30 -15.41 3.24
C ASN A 180 -10.10 -14.68 4.33
N LYS A 181 -10.19 -13.34 4.28
CA LYS A 181 -10.78 -12.50 5.33
C LYS A 181 -11.55 -11.31 4.73
N ILE A 182 -12.32 -11.55 3.67
CA ILE A 182 -13.09 -10.50 2.98
C ILE A 182 -14.07 -9.81 3.92
N GLN A 183 -14.64 -10.53 4.90
CA GLN A 183 -15.49 -9.94 5.94
C GLN A 183 -14.81 -8.81 6.69
N SER A 184 -13.47 -8.75 6.71
CA SER A 184 -12.76 -7.63 7.34
C SER A 184 -13.01 -6.27 6.69
N LEU A 185 -13.63 -6.24 5.51
CA LEU A 185 -14.08 -4.99 4.86
C LEU A 185 -15.23 -4.31 5.62
N GLU A 186 -16.06 -5.08 6.37
CA GLU A 186 -17.09 -4.50 7.23
C GLU A 186 -16.48 -3.63 8.32
N ASP A 187 -15.36 -4.12 8.90
CA ASP A 187 -14.64 -3.45 9.98
C ASP A 187 -13.66 -2.38 9.45
N THR A 188 -13.65 -2.13 8.13
CA THR A 188 -12.75 -1.12 7.55
C THR A 188 -13.33 0.25 7.82
N GLU A 189 -12.77 0.91 8.83
CA GLU A 189 -13.15 2.25 9.23
C GLU A 189 -12.19 3.27 8.63
N LEU A 190 -12.72 4.20 7.83
CA LEU A 190 -12.06 5.44 7.46
C LEU A 190 -12.85 6.60 8.10
N PRO A 191 -12.19 7.74 8.34
CA PRO A 191 -12.91 8.96 8.78
C PRO A 191 -14.14 9.20 7.92
N GLY A 192 -15.29 9.43 8.56
CA GLY A 192 -16.60 9.48 7.88
C GLY A 192 -16.69 10.49 6.75
N GLU A 193 -15.93 11.59 6.85
CA GLU A 193 -15.81 12.62 5.81
C GLU A 193 -15.17 12.12 4.51
N LEU A 194 -14.41 11.00 4.53
CA LEU A 194 -13.79 10.41 3.34
C LEU A 194 -14.76 9.58 2.49
N ARG A 195 -15.92 9.23 3.02
CA ARG A 195 -17.05 8.60 2.32
C ARG A 195 -16.66 7.48 1.34
N TRP A 196 -15.68 6.66 1.73
CA TRP A 196 -14.99 5.75 0.82
C TRP A 196 -15.91 4.77 0.06
N ARG A 197 -17.01 4.34 0.69
CA ARG A 197 -17.99 3.45 0.05
C ARG A 197 -18.86 4.13 -1.01
N GLU A 198 -18.87 5.46 -1.03
CA GLU A 198 -19.73 6.27 -1.89
C GLU A 198 -18.97 6.91 -3.06
N MET A 199 -17.63 6.80 -3.09
CA MET A 199 -16.75 7.42 -4.09
C MET A 199 -15.97 6.38 -4.91
N PRO A 200 -16.66 5.59 -5.76
CA PRO A 200 -16.03 4.49 -6.50
C PRO A 200 -14.95 4.92 -7.50
N GLU A 201 -14.91 6.19 -7.89
CA GLU A 201 -13.90 6.75 -8.78
C GLU A 201 -12.56 7.01 -8.08
N GLN A 202 -12.54 7.13 -6.76
CA GLN A 202 -11.34 7.37 -5.96
C GLN A 202 -10.85 6.11 -5.23
N TYR A 203 -11.76 5.18 -4.94
CA TYR A 203 -11.44 3.99 -4.16
C TYR A 203 -11.62 2.72 -4.95
N VAL A 204 -10.68 1.81 -4.79
CA VAL A 204 -10.75 0.46 -5.35
C VAL A 204 -10.46 -0.58 -4.27
N VAL A 205 -11.04 -1.77 -4.41
CA VAL A 205 -10.74 -2.90 -3.51
C VAL A 205 -9.78 -3.84 -4.20
N VAL A 206 -8.69 -4.19 -3.51
CA VAL A 206 -7.77 -5.24 -3.96
C VAL A 206 -7.84 -6.41 -2.98
N THR A 207 -8.19 -7.60 -3.48
CA THR A 207 -8.14 -8.84 -2.69
C THR A 207 -6.85 -9.58 -3.00
N THR A 208 -6.01 -9.77 -1.96
CA THR A 208 -4.74 -10.50 -2.08
C THR A 208 -4.94 -12.01 -1.81
N SER A 209 -3.99 -12.85 -2.27
CA SER A 209 -4.06 -14.31 -2.15
C SER A 209 -5.35 -14.90 -2.76
N SER A 210 -5.83 -14.29 -3.84
CA SER A 210 -7.13 -14.59 -4.41
C SER A 210 -7.18 -15.93 -5.12
N TYR A 211 -6.06 -16.38 -5.72
CA TYR A 211 -6.05 -17.61 -6.51
C TYR A 211 -5.84 -18.87 -5.66
N SER A 212 -5.43 -18.69 -4.41
CA SER A 212 -5.19 -19.79 -3.47
C SER A 212 -6.47 -20.36 -2.85
N GLN A 213 -7.61 -19.70 -3.04
CA GLN A 213 -8.90 -20.09 -2.43
C GLN A 213 -9.44 -21.38 -3.00
N GLY A 214 -10.13 -22.17 -2.17
CA GLY A 214 -10.75 -23.44 -2.58
C GLY A 214 -11.71 -23.30 -3.74
N THR A 215 -12.60 -22.30 -3.70
CA THR A 215 -13.55 -21.98 -4.76
C THR A 215 -12.87 -21.68 -6.10
N ILE A 216 -11.70 -21.03 -6.08
CA ILE A 216 -10.92 -20.76 -7.28
C ILE A 216 -10.24 -22.03 -7.81
N LYS A 217 -9.72 -22.89 -6.91
CA LYS A 217 -9.17 -24.19 -7.29
C LYS A 217 -10.21 -25.10 -7.96
N ASP A 218 -11.47 -25.00 -7.59
CA ASP A 218 -12.55 -25.76 -8.20
C ASP A 218 -12.78 -25.43 -9.69
N TYR A 219 -12.39 -24.23 -10.15
CA TYR A 219 -12.40 -23.89 -11.57
C TYR A 219 -11.54 -24.86 -12.38
N PHE A 220 -10.35 -25.24 -11.86
CA PHE A 220 -9.43 -26.13 -12.56
C PHE A 220 -9.86 -27.62 -12.48
N ARG A 221 -10.71 -27.99 -11.51
CA ARG A 221 -11.27 -29.33 -11.40
C ARG A 221 -12.31 -29.63 -12.50
N LYS A 222 -12.92 -28.57 -13.08
CA LYS A 222 -13.84 -28.72 -14.19
C LYS A 222 -13.08 -29.01 -15.48
N PRO A 223 -13.57 -29.93 -16.35
CA PRO A 223 -13.02 -30.13 -17.69
C PRO A 223 -12.99 -28.78 -18.45
N ALA A 224 -11.99 -28.60 -19.31
CA ALA A 224 -11.87 -27.34 -20.08
C ALA A 224 -13.10 -27.00 -20.90
N THR A 225 -13.78 -28.03 -21.45
CA THR A 225 -15.05 -27.91 -22.21
C THR A 225 -16.25 -27.49 -21.37
N ALA A 226 -16.17 -27.60 -20.04
CA ALA A 226 -17.22 -27.19 -19.12
C ALA A 226 -16.95 -25.84 -18.45
N ARG A 227 -15.92 -25.11 -18.90
CA ARG A 227 -15.58 -23.77 -18.42
C ARG A 227 -16.17 -22.73 -19.36
N ASP A 228 -17.29 -22.15 -18.97
CA ASP A 228 -18.07 -21.15 -19.70
C ASP A 228 -17.46 -19.74 -19.62
N LYS A 229 -16.48 -19.51 -18.72
CA LYS A 229 -15.79 -18.22 -18.53
C LYS A 229 -14.28 -18.40 -18.56
N SER A 230 -13.56 -17.37 -18.98
CA SER A 230 -12.11 -17.34 -18.80
C SER A 230 -11.77 -17.37 -17.29
N PHE A 231 -10.57 -17.82 -16.94
CA PHE A 231 -10.13 -17.85 -15.55
C PHE A 231 -10.25 -16.49 -14.85
N TYR A 232 -9.79 -15.42 -15.52
CA TYR A 232 -9.92 -14.06 -14.99
C TYR A 232 -11.37 -13.64 -14.75
N GLN A 233 -12.26 -13.91 -15.69
CA GLN A 233 -13.69 -13.59 -15.54
C GLN A 233 -14.34 -14.38 -14.41
N PHE A 234 -13.94 -15.63 -14.22
CA PHE A 234 -14.42 -16.46 -13.12
C PHE A 234 -13.96 -15.91 -11.77
N VAL A 235 -12.66 -15.61 -11.63
CA VAL A 235 -12.08 -15.05 -10.40
C VAL A 235 -12.70 -13.69 -10.08
N LYS A 236 -12.72 -12.78 -11.06
CA LYS A 236 -13.33 -11.45 -10.89
C LYS A 236 -14.81 -11.54 -10.51
N GLY A 237 -15.57 -12.45 -11.13
CA GLY A 237 -16.98 -12.66 -10.82
C GLY A 237 -17.21 -13.17 -9.39
N THR A 238 -16.38 -14.12 -8.94
CA THR A 238 -16.45 -14.68 -7.59
C THR A 238 -16.23 -13.58 -6.54
N TYR A 239 -15.13 -12.82 -6.66
CA TYR A 239 -14.82 -11.78 -5.68
C TYR A 239 -15.73 -10.56 -5.78
N ASN A 240 -16.21 -10.21 -6.97
CA ASN A 240 -17.24 -9.17 -7.11
C ASN A 240 -18.50 -9.51 -6.30
N HIS A 241 -18.95 -10.76 -6.34
CA HIS A 241 -20.11 -11.18 -5.56
C HIS A 241 -19.84 -11.14 -4.05
N GLU A 242 -18.74 -11.75 -3.60
CA GLU A 242 -18.39 -11.82 -2.18
C GLU A 242 -18.14 -10.42 -1.58
N VAL A 243 -17.34 -9.59 -2.25
CA VAL A 243 -16.98 -8.24 -1.75
C VAL A 243 -18.20 -7.32 -1.70
N ARG A 244 -19.08 -7.39 -2.70
CA ARG A 244 -20.32 -6.58 -2.72
C ARG A 244 -21.26 -6.91 -1.57
N GLY A 245 -21.27 -8.14 -1.08
CA GLY A 245 -22.01 -8.51 0.13
C GLY A 245 -21.63 -7.65 1.33
N TYR A 246 -20.36 -7.23 1.43
CA TYR A 246 -19.84 -6.41 2.52
C TYR A 246 -19.85 -4.89 2.24
N LEU A 247 -19.81 -4.50 0.97
CA LEU A 247 -19.86 -3.08 0.56
C LEU A 247 -21.28 -2.54 0.36
N GLY A 248 -22.26 -3.43 0.21
CA GLY A 248 -23.63 -3.16 -0.21
C GLY A 248 -23.84 -3.47 -1.70
N GLU A 249 -25.00 -4.02 -2.05
CA GLU A 249 -25.33 -4.47 -3.42
C GLU A 249 -25.26 -3.36 -4.47
N GLY A 250 -25.49 -2.11 -4.07
CA GLY A 250 -25.41 -0.93 -4.94
C GLY A 250 -23.99 -0.39 -5.17
N SER A 251 -22.97 -0.97 -4.54
CA SER A 251 -21.59 -0.49 -4.69
C SER A 251 -21.09 -0.61 -6.12
N ARG A 252 -20.56 0.49 -6.67
CA ARG A 252 -19.93 0.55 -7.99
C ARG A 252 -18.42 0.43 -7.94
N MET A 253 -17.87 0.17 -6.76
CA MET A 253 -16.41 0.09 -6.54
C MET A 253 -15.80 -1.03 -7.38
N GLU A 254 -14.68 -0.73 -8.04
CA GLU A 254 -13.91 -1.73 -8.79
C GLU A 254 -13.15 -2.65 -7.84
N ILE A 255 -13.14 -3.95 -8.17
CA ILE A 255 -12.53 -4.99 -7.38
C ILE A 255 -11.49 -5.71 -8.21
N PHE A 256 -10.27 -5.76 -7.70
CA PHE A 256 -9.13 -6.38 -8.36
C PHE A 256 -8.63 -7.58 -7.53
N PRO A 257 -9.01 -8.81 -7.89
CA PRO A 257 -8.44 -10.00 -7.29
C PRO A 257 -7.02 -10.22 -7.81
N VAL A 258 -6.05 -10.32 -6.89
CA VAL A 258 -4.64 -10.54 -7.22
C VAL A 258 -4.06 -11.71 -6.42
N ASP A 259 -3.08 -12.39 -7.00
CA ASP A 259 -2.22 -13.32 -6.29
C ASP A 259 -0.79 -12.96 -6.65
N LEU A 260 -0.02 -12.62 -5.64
CA LEU A 260 1.30 -12.00 -5.81
C LEU A 260 2.43 -13.04 -5.73
N GLY A 261 2.08 -14.31 -5.77
CA GLY A 261 2.99 -15.44 -5.83
C GLY A 261 4.06 -15.42 -4.73
N CYS A 262 3.93 -16.20 -3.70
CA CYS A 262 4.99 -16.44 -2.72
C CYS A 262 5.58 -17.82 -2.94
#